data_bd85c855e97047aeb0c0e145f87549ce
#
_entry.id   bd85c855e97047aeb0c0e145f87549ce
#
_cell.length_a   1.000
_cell.length_b   1.000
_cell.length_c   1.000
_cell.angle_alpha   90.00
_cell.angle_beta   90.00
_cell.angle_gamma   90.00
#
_symmetry.space_group_name_H-M   'P 1'
#
loop_
_entity.id
_entity.type
_entity.pdbx_description
1 polymer ?
#
loop_
_entity_poly.entity_id
_entity_poly.type
_entity_poly.pdbx_seq_one_letter_code
_entity_poly.pdbx_strand_id
1 'polypeptide(L)'
;MGNMKKLAVWAAGLLLSCVCLLGGCSDKGAEEKVKDLEFTVVGQNEIPRELMDMIEQKKTEEFRLTYTSGEDLYIAVGYGEQQTGGFSISVPEFYLTENSMVIKTELQGPEQGGQQAASPSYPFIVIKTKFIEEPVVF
;
A
#
# COMPACT_ATOMS: atom_id res chain seq x y z
N MET A 1 -29.69 52.41 11.57
CA MET A 1 -28.61 52.36 11.80
C MET A 1 -27.95 51.32 12.56
N GLY A 2 -28.23 51.13 13.68
CA GLY A 2 -27.56 50.13 14.42
C GLY A 2 -27.55 48.79 13.78
N ASN A 3 -28.45 48.59 13.04
CA ASN A 3 -28.49 47.30 12.47
C ASN A 3 -27.39 46.99 11.58
N MET A 4 -26.94 47.83 10.85
CA MET A 4 -25.94 47.46 9.98
C MET A 4 -24.82 46.92 10.67
N LYS A 5 -24.49 47.32 11.76
CA LYS A 5 -23.43 46.75 12.42
C LYS A 5 -23.55 45.34 12.63
N LYS A 6 -24.61 44.97 13.00
CA LYS A 6 -24.71 43.59 13.28
C LYS A 6 -24.39 42.81 12.13
N LEU A 7 -24.65 43.21 11.07
CA LEU A 7 -24.39 42.47 9.94
C LEU A 7 -22.97 42.20 9.86
N ALA A 8 -22.23 43.17 9.96
CA ALA A 8 -20.86 42.96 9.82
C ALA A 8 -20.42 41.91 10.71
N VAL A 9 -20.93 41.87 11.79
CA VAL A 9 -20.57 40.88 12.68
C VAL A 9 -20.60 39.52 12.19
N TRP A 10 -21.68 39.07 11.85
CA TRP A 10 -21.72 37.75 11.53
C TRP A 10 -21.02 37.43 10.31
N ALA A 11 -20.79 38.33 9.59
CA ALA A 11 -20.12 38.00 8.39
C ALA A 11 -18.85 37.38 8.85
N ALA A 12 -18.29 37.94 9.80
CA ALA A 12 -17.03 37.39 10.21
C ALA A 12 -17.19 35.99 10.68
N GLY A 13 -18.15 35.81 11.39
CA GLY A 13 -18.29 34.47 11.90
C GLY A 13 -18.25 33.46 10.88
N LEU A 14 -18.90 33.63 9.88
CA LEU A 14 -18.91 32.61 8.99
C LEU A 14 -17.68 32.35 8.33
N LEU A 15 -16.96 33.26 8.05
CA LEU A 15 -15.85 32.90 7.36
C LEU A 15 -15.00 32.01 8.09
N LEU A 16 -14.85 32.18 9.29
CA LEU A 16 -14.00 31.33 9.98
C LEU A 16 -14.46 29.96 9.92
N SER A 17 -15.64 29.76 9.92
CA SER A 17 -16.08 28.42 9.93
C SER A 17 -15.58 27.72 8.71
N CYS A 18 -15.61 28.32 7.66
CA CYS A 18 -15.23 27.63 6.49
C CYS A 18 -13.83 27.27 6.58
N VAL A 19 -13.05 28.05 7.05
CA VAL A 19 -11.73 27.70 7.11
C VAL A 19 -11.50 26.37 7.72
N CYS A 20 -12.04 26.16 8.77
CA CYS A 20 -11.79 24.94 9.41
C CYS A 20 -12.02 23.81 8.57
N LEU A 21 -13.04 23.76 7.97
CA LEU A 21 -13.28 22.60 7.27
C LEU A 21 -12.33 22.32 6.25
N LEU A 22 -11.89 23.23 5.60
CA LEU A 22 -11.04 22.86 4.59
C LEU A 22 -9.86 22.22 5.16
N GLY A 23 -9.43 22.64 6.24
CA GLY A 23 -8.29 22.05 6.78
C GLY A 23 -8.52 20.58 6.95
N GLY A 24 -9.55 20.24 7.54
CA GLY A 24 -9.80 18.88 7.78
C GLY A 24 -9.83 18.09 6.53
N CYS A 25 -10.43 18.56 5.59
CA CYS A 25 -10.53 17.76 4.46
C CYS A 25 -9.27 17.43 3.86
N SER A 26 -8.38 18.28 3.86
CA SER A 26 -7.24 17.97 3.14
C SER A 26 -6.60 16.71 3.52
N ASP A 27 -6.70 16.28 4.67
CA ASP A 27 -6.02 15.10 5.01
C ASP A 27 -6.68 13.91 4.73
N LYS A 28 -7.79 13.96 4.35
CA LYS A 28 -8.44 12.84 4.12
C LYS A 28 -7.72 11.80 3.46
N GLY A 29 -6.97 11.96 2.61
CA GLY A 29 -6.40 10.87 1.91
C GLY A 29 -5.61 9.94 2.78
N ALA A 30 -5.00 10.42 3.80
CA ALA A 30 -4.12 9.59 4.56
C ALA A 30 -4.75 9.22 5.87
N GLU A 31 -5.08 7.98 6.03
CA GLU A 31 -5.58 7.53 7.29
C GLU A 31 -4.44 7.38 8.26
N GLU A 32 -4.69 7.64 9.50
CA GLU A 32 -3.63 7.57 10.48
C GLU A 32 -3.30 6.15 10.84
N LYS A 33 -2.02 5.88 10.98
CA LYS A 33 -1.57 4.56 11.35
C LYS A 33 -1.97 4.27 12.78
N VAL A 34 -2.59 3.13 12.99
CA VAL A 34 -2.92 2.67 14.32
C VAL A 34 -1.75 1.91 14.88
N LYS A 35 -1.14 1.04 14.09
CA LYS A 35 0.03 0.30 14.54
C LYS A 35 0.69 -0.38 13.35
N ASP A 36 1.97 -0.63 13.49
CA ASP A 36 2.70 -1.40 12.50
C ASP A 36 2.29 -2.85 12.60
N LEU A 37 2.31 -3.54 11.49
CA LEU A 37 1.96 -4.95 11.44
C LEU A 37 3.20 -5.79 11.19
N GLU A 38 3.19 -6.98 11.77
CA GLU A 38 4.29 -7.88 11.56
C GLU A 38 4.01 -8.77 10.37
N PHE A 39 5.04 -9.16 9.67
CA PHE A 39 4.88 -10.04 8.53
C PHE A 39 6.16 -10.83 8.31
N THR A 40 6.04 -11.89 7.53
CA THR A 40 7.18 -12.70 7.14
C THR A 40 7.23 -12.73 5.63
N VAL A 41 8.42 -12.58 5.06
CA VAL A 41 8.57 -12.75 3.63
C VAL A 41 8.60 -14.24 3.35
N VAL A 42 7.78 -14.71 2.44
CA VAL A 42 7.61 -16.12 2.18
C VAL A 42 8.48 -16.56 1.02
N GLY A 43 9.27 -17.60 1.24
CA GLY A 43 10.08 -18.13 0.15
C GLY A 43 9.23 -18.86 -0.86
N GLN A 44 9.74 -18.98 -2.07
CA GLN A 44 8.94 -19.56 -3.14
C GLN A 44 8.43 -20.93 -2.83
N ASN A 45 9.19 -21.72 -2.12
CA ASN A 45 8.76 -23.08 -1.83
C ASN A 45 7.67 -23.14 -0.78
N GLU A 46 7.42 -22.04 -0.11
CA GLU A 46 6.41 -22.01 0.94
C GLU A 46 5.17 -21.26 0.55
N ILE A 47 5.08 -20.80 -0.68
CA ILE A 47 3.89 -20.12 -1.15
C ILE A 47 2.80 -21.14 -1.40
N PRO A 48 1.58 -20.94 -0.90
CA PRO A 48 0.51 -21.87 -1.18
C PRO A 48 0.33 -22.09 -2.67
N ARG A 49 0.07 -23.33 -3.04
CA ARG A 49 0.03 -23.69 -4.44
C ARG A 49 -0.96 -22.87 -5.23
N GLU A 50 -2.13 -22.67 -4.69
CA GLU A 50 -3.12 -21.92 -5.42
C GLU A 50 -2.69 -20.48 -5.65
N LEU A 51 -2.02 -19.89 -4.68
CA LEU A 51 -1.54 -18.53 -4.85
C LEU A 51 -0.43 -18.52 -5.89
N MET A 52 0.45 -19.53 -5.85
CA MET A 52 1.54 -19.58 -6.81
C MET A 52 1.01 -19.74 -8.23
N ASP A 53 -0.06 -20.50 -8.41
CA ASP A 53 -0.65 -20.64 -9.73
C ASP A 53 -1.17 -19.29 -10.23
N MET A 54 -1.76 -18.50 -9.36
CA MET A 54 -2.23 -17.21 -9.78
C MET A 54 -1.07 -16.30 -10.13
N ILE A 55 0.00 -16.36 -9.37
CA ILE A 55 1.16 -15.53 -9.64
C ILE A 55 1.75 -15.90 -11.01
N GLU A 56 1.83 -17.19 -11.30
CA GLU A 56 2.40 -17.61 -12.58
C GLU A 56 1.57 -17.09 -13.75
N GLN A 57 0.29 -16.95 -13.58
CA GLN A 57 -0.53 -16.45 -14.64
C GLN A 57 -0.43 -14.94 -14.82
N LYS A 58 -0.01 -14.22 -13.79
CA LYS A 58 -0.01 -12.77 -13.84
C LYS A 58 1.36 -12.12 -13.82
N LYS A 59 2.41 -12.89 -13.68
CA LYS A 59 3.70 -12.30 -13.39
C LYS A 59 4.30 -11.43 -14.47
N THR A 60 3.83 -11.55 -15.70
CA THR A 60 4.36 -10.70 -16.75
C THR A 60 3.83 -9.26 -16.65
N GLU A 61 2.81 -9.05 -15.84
CA GLU A 61 2.26 -7.72 -15.65
C GLU A 61 2.34 -7.38 -14.17
N GLU A 62 2.17 -6.11 -13.86
CA GLU A 62 2.10 -5.73 -12.45
C GLU A 62 0.87 -6.33 -11.85
N PHE A 63 0.98 -6.83 -10.63
CA PHE A 63 -0.18 -7.42 -9.99
C PHE A 63 -0.17 -7.22 -8.49
N ARG A 64 -1.33 -7.34 -7.89
CA ARG A 64 -1.52 -7.27 -6.45
C ARG A 64 -2.59 -8.28 -6.11
N LEU A 65 -2.24 -9.22 -5.24
CA LEU A 65 -3.15 -10.31 -4.90
C LEU A 65 -3.16 -10.51 -3.41
N THR A 66 -4.30 -10.97 -2.89
CA THR A 66 -4.35 -11.43 -1.51
C THR A 66 -4.91 -12.84 -1.52
N TYR A 67 -4.52 -13.63 -0.53
CA TYR A 67 -4.95 -15.00 -0.45
C TYR A 67 -5.02 -15.38 1.02
N THR A 68 -6.17 -15.88 1.47
CA THR A 68 -6.34 -16.24 2.86
C THR A 68 -6.35 -17.74 3.01
N SER A 69 -5.60 -18.23 3.97
CA SER A 69 -5.57 -19.66 4.24
C SER A 69 -5.54 -19.83 5.75
N GLY A 70 -6.64 -20.31 6.29
CA GLY A 70 -6.75 -20.48 7.74
C GLY A 70 -6.65 -19.12 8.43
N GLU A 71 -5.72 -18.97 9.31
CA GLU A 71 -5.56 -17.72 10.02
C GLU A 71 -4.53 -16.81 9.38
N ASP A 72 -4.01 -17.20 8.26
CA ASP A 72 -2.96 -16.43 7.62
C ASP A 72 -3.47 -15.70 6.38
N LEU A 73 -2.96 -14.51 6.19
CA LEU A 73 -3.23 -13.75 4.99
C LEU A 73 -1.93 -13.60 4.23
N TYR A 74 -1.96 -13.94 2.95
CA TYR A 74 -0.80 -13.77 2.09
C TYR A 74 -1.07 -12.57 1.18
N ILE A 75 -0.07 -11.73 1.01
CA ILE A 75 -0.18 -10.56 0.13
C ILE A 75 0.95 -10.68 -0.88
N ALA A 76 0.61 -10.66 -2.16
CA ALA A 76 1.59 -10.79 -3.22
C ALA A 76 1.59 -9.56 -4.09
N VAL A 77 2.77 -9.02 -4.36
CA VAL A 77 2.92 -7.83 -5.19
C VAL A 77 3.97 -8.14 -6.24
N GLY A 78 3.63 -7.94 -7.50
CA GLY A 78 4.54 -8.15 -8.60
C GLY A 78 4.69 -6.91 -9.43
N TYR A 79 5.86 -6.76 -10.02
CA TYR A 79 6.17 -5.56 -10.79
C TYR A 79 6.25 -5.80 -12.29
N GLY A 80 5.84 -6.99 -12.73
CA GLY A 80 5.83 -7.26 -14.15
C GLY A 80 7.21 -7.59 -14.70
N GLU A 81 7.28 -7.70 -15.99
CA GLU A 81 8.52 -8.09 -16.63
C GLU A 81 9.56 -6.98 -16.58
N GLN A 82 10.76 -7.32 -16.17
CA GLN A 82 11.90 -6.41 -16.22
C GLN A 82 12.89 -6.98 -17.23
N GLN A 83 13.67 -6.13 -17.83
CA GLN A 83 14.52 -6.58 -18.92
C GLN A 83 15.72 -7.38 -18.47
N THR A 84 16.10 -7.26 -17.23
CA THR A 84 17.25 -8.00 -16.72
C THR A 84 16.91 -8.56 -15.35
N GLY A 85 17.81 -9.37 -14.81
CA GLY A 85 17.67 -9.83 -13.44
C GLY A 85 18.28 -8.83 -12.46
N GLY A 86 18.38 -9.24 -11.22
CA GLY A 86 19.00 -8.39 -10.21
C GLY A 86 18.08 -7.46 -9.47
N PHE A 87 16.78 -7.57 -9.70
CA PHE A 87 15.84 -6.71 -9.00
C PHE A 87 15.41 -7.33 -7.68
N SER A 88 15.13 -6.50 -6.69
CA SER A 88 14.62 -6.96 -5.42
C SER A 88 13.47 -6.05 -4.99
N ILE A 89 12.67 -6.52 -4.07
CA ILE A 89 11.51 -5.77 -3.59
C ILE A 89 11.60 -5.68 -2.08
N SER A 90 11.38 -4.49 -1.55
CA SER A 90 11.34 -4.31 -0.12
C SER A 90 9.96 -3.84 0.31
N VAL A 91 9.67 -3.97 1.58
CA VAL A 91 8.39 -3.56 2.15
C VAL A 91 8.72 -2.53 3.24
N PRO A 92 8.88 -1.28 2.88
CA PRO A 92 9.23 -0.27 3.87
C PRO A 92 8.15 0.00 4.89
N GLU A 93 6.89 -0.23 4.53
CA GLU A 93 5.82 0.04 5.47
C GLU A 93 4.70 -0.99 5.33
N PHE A 94 4.22 -1.47 6.45
CA PHE A 94 3.06 -2.34 6.47
C PHE A 94 2.37 -2.07 7.81
N TYR A 95 1.19 -1.48 7.76
CA TYR A 95 0.55 -1.02 9.00
C TYR A 95 -0.97 -1.06 8.91
N LEU A 96 -1.60 -0.94 10.05
CA LEU A 96 -3.03 -0.96 10.16
C LEU A 96 -3.54 0.45 10.39
N THR A 97 -4.64 0.81 9.72
CA THR A 97 -5.35 2.03 10.02
C THR A 97 -6.69 1.61 10.59
N GLU A 98 -7.57 2.54 10.82
CA GLU A 98 -8.88 2.19 11.34
C GLU A 98 -9.69 1.37 10.37
N ASN A 99 -9.44 1.50 9.09
CA ASN A 99 -10.27 0.88 8.08
C ASN A 99 -9.54 -0.04 7.11
N SER A 100 -8.24 -0.15 7.23
CA SER A 100 -7.52 -0.91 6.22
C SER A 100 -6.16 -1.37 6.71
N MET A 101 -5.57 -2.29 5.95
CA MET A 101 -4.18 -2.67 6.12
C MET A 101 -3.44 -2.04 4.96
N VAL A 102 -2.44 -1.23 5.22
CA VAL A 102 -1.72 -0.53 4.17
C VAL A 102 -0.35 -1.15 4.00
N ILE A 103 -0.02 -1.53 2.77
CA ILE A 103 1.29 -2.09 2.47
C ILE A 103 1.94 -1.23 1.40
N LYS A 104 3.21 -0.92 1.60
CA LYS A 104 3.97 -0.19 0.60
C LYS A 104 5.16 -1.01 0.24
N THR A 105 5.43 -1.11 -1.06
CA THR A 105 6.58 -1.86 -1.53
C THR A 105 7.41 -1.00 -2.45
N GLU A 106 8.67 -1.36 -2.60
CA GLU A 106 9.56 -0.64 -3.49
C GLU A 106 10.37 -1.62 -4.29
N LEU A 107 10.47 -1.39 -5.58
CA LEU A 107 11.29 -2.20 -6.45
C LEU A 107 12.67 -1.55 -6.54
N GLN A 108 13.70 -2.35 -6.30
CA GLN A 108 15.06 -1.85 -6.38
C GLN A 108 15.77 -2.54 -7.52
N GLY A 109 16.37 -1.76 -8.38
CA GLY A 109 17.05 -2.31 -9.52
C GLY A 109 18.40 -2.89 -9.15
N PRO A 110 19.06 -3.49 -10.13
CA PRO A 110 20.36 -4.08 -9.88
C PRO A 110 21.40 -3.01 -9.57
N GLU A 111 22.41 -3.43 -8.84
CA GLU A 111 23.46 -2.51 -8.50
C GLU A 111 24.26 -2.11 -9.71
N GLN A 112 24.71 -0.88 -9.71
CA GLN A 112 25.50 -0.40 -10.82
C GLN A 112 26.79 -1.15 -10.90
N GLY A 113 27.18 -1.53 -12.09
CA GLY A 113 28.42 -2.23 -12.27
C GLY A 113 28.36 -3.70 -11.97
N GLY A 114 27.23 -4.16 -11.48
CA GLY A 114 27.11 -5.57 -11.22
C GLY A 114 26.79 -6.33 -12.49
N GLN A 115 26.88 -7.64 -12.39
CA GLN A 115 26.55 -8.47 -13.53
C GLN A 115 25.12 -8.89 -13.39
N GLN A 116 24.30 -8.53 -14.33
CA GLN A 116 22.91 -8.94 -14.31
C GLN A 116 22.67 -9.92 -15.44
N ALA A 117 21.74 -10.80 -15.26
CA ALA A 117 21.34 -11.68 -16.32
C ALA A 117 20.78 -10.87 -17.45
N ALA A 118 21.10 -11.25 -18.66
CA ALA A 118 20.58 -10.53 -19.81
C ALA A 118 19.17 -10.94 -20.13
N SER A 119 18.59 -11.88 -19.39
CA SER A 119 17.26 -12.33 -19.67
C SER A 119 16.25 -11.62 -18.80
N PRO A 120 15.00 -11.59 -19.23
CA PRO A 120 13.96 -10.92 -18.44
C PRO A 120 13.75 -11.59 -17.10
N SER A 121 13.26 -10.82 -16.16
CA SER A 121 12.88 -11.37 -14.87
C SER A 121 11.51 -10.85 -14.49
N TYR A 122 10.88 -11.51 -13.52
CA TYR A 122 9.53 -11.17 -13.13
C TYR A 122 9.50 -11.05 -11.61
N PRO A 123 9.98 -9.95 -11.07
CA PRO A 123 10.11 -9.83 -9.61
C PRO A 123 8.76 -9.73 -8.91
N PHE A 124 8.61 -10.50 -7.86
CA PHE A 124 7.43 -10.39 -7.02
C PHE A 124 7.81 -10.75 -5.59
N ILE A 125 7.01 -10.31 -4.64
CA ILE A 125 7.23 -10.66 -3.26
C ILE A 125 5.92 -11.16 -2.69
N VAL A 126 6.01 -12.13 -1.78
CA VAL A 126 4.84 -12.62 -1.07
C VAL A 126 5.15 -12.49 0.41
N ILE A 127 4.27 -11.85 1.15
CA ILE A 127 4.42 -11.79 2.59
C ILE A 127 3.25 -12.50 3.23
N LYS A 128 3.45 -12.97 4.44
CA LYS A 128 2.42 -13.63 5.21
C LYS A 128 2.23 -12.88 6.51
N THR A 129 0.99 -12.63 6.88
CA THR A 129 0.67 -11.96 8.11
C THR A 129 -0.59 -12.59 8.67
N LYS A 130 -0.95 -12.26 9.90
CA LYS A 130 -2.15 -12.78 10.48
C LYS A 130 -3.36 -12.16 9.82
N PHE A 131 -4.37 -12.94 9.58
CA PHE A 131 -5.56 -12.44 8.92
C PHE A 131 -6.28 -11.41 9.79
N ILE A 132 -6.64 -10.29 9.22
CA ILE A 132 -7.43 -9.27 9.87
C ILE A 132 -8.54 -8.92 8.88
N GLU A 133 -9.74 -8.73 9.41
CA GLU A 133 -10.87 -8.47 8.54
C GLU A 133 -10.88 -7.04 8.05
N GLU A 134 -9.85 -6.56 7.46
CA GLU A 134 -9.80 -5.24 6.88
C GLU A 134 -9.28 -5.36 5.47
N PRO A 135 -9.68 -4.49 4.58
CA PRO A 135 -9.16 -4.55 3.22
C PRO A 135 -7.71 -4.16 3.16
N VAL A 136 -7.02 -4.67 2.16
CA VAL A 136 -5.62 -4.35 1.95
C VAL A 136 -5.53 -3.25 0.91
N VAL A 137 -4.80 -2.20 1.24
CA VAL A 137 -4.59 -1.07 0.36
C VAL A 137 -3.12 -1.07 -0.02
N PHE A 138 -2.87 -0.97 -1.34
CA PHE A 138 -1.50 -1.02 -1.85
C PHE A 138 -0.98 0.33 -2.27
#